data_0cde0b69c2dd20790c62dddccf604c43
#
_entry.id   0cde0b69c2dd20790c62dddccf604c43
#
_cell.length_a   1.000
_cell.length_b   1.000
_cell.length_c   1.000
_cell.angle_alpha   90.00
_cell.angle_beta   90.00
_cell.angle_gamma   90.00
#
_symmetry.space_group_name_H-M   'P 1'
#
loop_
_entity.id
_entity.type
_entity.pdbx_description
1 polymer ?
#
loop_
_entity_poly.entity_id
_entity_poly.type
_entity_poly.pdbx_seq_one_letter_code
_entity_poly.pdbx_strand_id
1 'polypeptide(L)'
;MVKIDLITGFLGSGKTTFIKSLCESLGVINTMSSPTYSIVNEYNTNFKYKIFHFDLYRLTSEQELFELGFEDYILSNNYVFIEWPDLAIPYLDSYLRIIINTENNNRYLRAEIIKSS
;
A
#
# COMPACT_ATOMS: atom_id res chain seq x y z
N MET A 1 -1.95 17.14 0.65
CA MET A 1 -2.93 16.04 0.72
C MET A 1 -2.18 14.72 0.69
N VAL A 2 -2.38 13.92 1.71
CA VAL A 2 -1.78 12.59 1.75
C VAL A 2 -2.64 11.63 0.93
N LYS A 3 -2.03 10.91 0.01
CA LYS A 3 -2.70 9.91 -0.80
C LYS A 3 -2.32 8.54 -0.29
N ILE A 4 -3.23 7.90 0.40
CA ILE A 4 -3.01 6.57 0.95
C ILE A 4 -3.96 5.61 0.26
N ASP A 5 -3.37 4.66 -0.46
CA ASP A 5 -4.11 3.60 -1.12
C ASP A 5 -3.92 2.32 -0.32
N LEU A 6 -5.03 1.80 0.14
CA LEU A 6 -5.05 0.62 0.99
C LEU A 6 -5.50 -0.57 0.15
N ILE A 7 -4.69 -1.61 0.11
CA ILE A 7 -4.98 -2.76 -0.72
C ILE A 7 -5.17 -3.99 0.16
N THR A 8 -6.34 -4.60 0.05
CA THR A 8 -6.70 -5.80 0.79
C THR A 8 -7.05 -6.93 -0.17
N GLY A 9 -7.09 -8.14 0.33
CA GLY A 9 -7.45 -9.33 -0.43
C GLY A 9 -6.80 -10.57 0.15
N PHE A 10 -7.07 -11.70 -0.47
CA PHE A 10 -6.44 -12.95 -0.05
C PHE A 10 -5.00 -13.01 -0.52
N LEU A 11 -4.17 -13.78 0.21
CA LEU A 11 -2.82 -14.09 -0.23
C LEU A 11 -2.91 -14.74 -1.62
N GLY A 12 -2.09 -14.25 -2.55
CA GLY A 12 -2.13 -14.75 -3.93
C GLY A 12 -3.22 -14.16 -4.80
N SER A 13 -3.97 -13.18 -4.32
CA SER A 13 -5.03 -12.54 -5.10
C SER A 13 -4.53 -11.61 -6.21
N GLY A 14 -3.21 -11.38 -6.27
CA GLY A 14 -2.60 -10.50 -7.26
C GLY A 14 -2.33 -9.08 -6.76
N LYS A 15 -2.30 -8.88 -5.44
CA LYS A 15 -2.04 -7.57 -4.86
C LYS A 15 -0.71 -6.98 -5.31
N THR A 16 0.34 -7.79 -5.25
CA THR A 16 1.69 -7.34 -5.63
C THR A 16 1.75 -6.96 -7.11
N THR A 17 1.10 -7.75 -7.97
CA THR A 17 1.03 -7.44 -9.40
C THR A 17 0.28 -6.15 -9.65
N PHE A 18 -0.82 -5.94 -8.93
CA PHE A 18 -1.62 -4.73 -9.05
C PHE A 18 -0.82 -3.49 -8.61
N ILE A 19 -0.14 -3.57 -7.47
CA ILE A 19 0.69 -2.48 -6.98
C ILE A 19 1.81 -2.15 -7.97
N LYS A 20 2.44 -3.17 -8.53
CA LYS A 20 3.50 -2.99 -9.52
C LYS A 20 2.98 -2.22 -10.73
N SER A 21 1.81 -2.59 -11.24
CA SER A 21 1.19 -1.89 -12.37
C SER A 21 0.85 -0.44 -12.03
N LEU A 22 0.32 -0.19 -10.84
CA LEU A 22 0.04 1.17 -10.39
C LEU A 22 1.30 2.01 -10.31
N CYS A 23 2.37 1.46 -9.75
CA CYS A 23 3.63 2.16 -9.62
C CYS A 23 4.21 2.52 -11.00
N GLU A 24 4.14 1.61 -11.95
CA GLU A 24 4.58 1.89 -13.32
C GLU A 24 3.78 3.03 -13.93
N SER A 25 2.46 3.04 -13.71
CA SER A 25 1.58 4.12 -14.17
C SER A 25 1.88 5.45 -13.50
N LEU A 26 2.39 5.43 -12.27
CA LEU A 26 2.74 6.63 -11.53
C LEU A 26 4.17 7.11 -11.80
N GLY A 27 4.86 6.49 -12.73
CA GLY A 27 6.16 6.98 -13.18
C GLY A 27 7.37 6.46 -12.42
N VAL A 28 7.29 5.28 -11.83
CA VAL A 28 8.45 4.66 -11.17
C VAL A 28 9.55 4.42 -12.19
N ILE A 29 10.75 4.89 -11.86
CA ILE A 29 11.91 4.79 -12.74
C ILE A 29 12.86 3.65 -12.38
N ASN A 30 12.70 3.08 -11.19
CA ASN A 30 13.52 1.96 -10.75
C ASN A 30 12.81 0.65 -11.04
N THR A 31 13.60 -0.39 -11.35
CA THR A 31 13.04 -1.73 -11.48
C THR A 31 12.47 -2.16 -10.14
N MET A 32 11.18 -2.48 -10.13
CA MET A 32 10.52 -2.97 -8.93
C MET A 32 10.76 -4.46 -8.77
N SER A 33 11.42 -4.84 -7.70
CA SER A 33 11.48 -6.23 -7.28
C SER A 33 10.42 -6.47 -6.21
N SER A 34 9.87 -7.68 -6.14
CA SER A 34 8.99 -8.04 -5.05
C SER A 34 9.76 -7.94 -3.75
N PRO A 35 9.24 -7.21 -2.73
CA PRO A 35 9.90 -7.14 -1.43
C PRO A 35 9.79 -8.49 -0.74
N THR A 36 10.89 -9.24 -0.72
CA THR A 36 10.89 -10.56 -0.09
C THR A 36 11.02 -10.48 1.42
N TYR A 37 11.71 -9.47 1.92
CA TYR A 37 11.98 -9.37 3.36
C TYR A 37 11.81 -7.97 3.94
N SER A 38 11.58 -6.97 3.09
CA SER A 38 11.41 -5.59 3.55
C SER A 38 9.96 -5.31 3.85
N ILE A 39 9.70 -4.66 4.99
CA ILE A 39 8.36 -4.26 5.40
C ILE A 39 7.94 -3.01 4.62
N VAL A 40 8.88 -2.11 4.38
CA VAL A 40 8.62 -0.90 3.60
C VAL A 40 9.64 -0.78 2.48
N ASN A 41 9.16 -0.43 1.30
CA ASN A 41 10.00 -0.17 0.13
C ASN A 41 9.73 1.23 -0.39
N GLU A 42 10.78 1.90 -0.82
CA GLU A 42 10.70 3.25 -1.34
C GLU A 42 11.06 3.24 -2.82
N TYR A 43 10.22 3.87 -3.63
CA TYR A 43 10.44 3.97 -5.07
C TYR A 43 10.46 5.42 -5.49
N ASN A 44 11.42 5.80 -6.33
CA ASN A 44 11.50 7.11 -6.93
C ASN A 44 10.66 7.15 -8.19
N THR A 45 10.10 8.32 -8.49
CA THR A 45 9.33 8.52 -9.71
C THR A 45 9.98 9.60 -10.56
N ASN A 46 9.44 9.80 -11.77
CA ASN A 46 9.83 10.90 -12.66
C ASN A 46 9.29 12.26 -12.17
N PHE A 47 8.50 12.26 -11.11
CA PHE A 47 7.81 13.44 -10.60
C PHE A 47 8.38 13.83 -9.24
N LYS A 48 7.76 14.79 -8.57
CA LYS A 48 8.23 15.32 -7.29
C LYS A 48 7.87 14.44 -6.09
N TYR A 49 7.11 13.39 -6.31
CA TYR A 49 6.70 12.50 -5.22
C TYR A 49 7.45 11.18 -5.28
N LYS A 50 7.45 10.50 -4.14
CA LYS A 50 7.94 9.13 -4.01
C LYS A 50 6.76 8.21 -3.76
N ILE A 51 7.00 6.91 -3.85
CA ILE A 51 6.03 5.89 -3.53
C ILE A 51 6.59 5.05 -2.41
N PHE A 52 5.83 4.89 -1.33
CA PHE A 52 6.16 4.00 -0.23
C PHE A 52 5.21 2.83 -0.25
N HIS A 53 5.75 1.62 -0.27
CA HIS A 53 4.97 0.39 -0.30
C HIS A 53 5.24 -0.39 0.98
N PHE A 54 4.21 -0.53 1.81
CA PHE A 54 4.26 -1.29 3.05
C PHE A 54 3.62 -2.66 2.84
N ASP A 55 4.27 -3.70 3.35
CA ASP A 55 3.68 -5.02 3.47
C ASP A 55 3.74 -5.40 4.95
N LEU A 56 2.58 -5.34 5.61
CA LEU A 56 2.49 -5.50 7.06
C LEU A 56 2.15 -6.93 7.47
N TYR A 57 2.19 -7.88 6.55
CA TYR A 57 1.79 -9.26 6.81
C TYR A 57 2.51 -9.88 8.01
N ARG A 58 3.79 -9.57 8.19
CA ARG A 58 4.61 -10.14 9.25
C ARG A 58 4.57 -9.37 10.56
N LEU A 59 3.96 -8.20 10.59
CA LEU A 59 3.84 -7.43 11.81
C LEU A 59 2.79 -8.04 12.72
N THR A 60 3.08 -8.09 14.01
CA THR A 60 2.20 -8.66 15.01
C THR A 60 1.67 -7.64 16.01
N SER A 61 2.22 -6.42 16.01
CA SER A 61 1.81 -5.39 16.96
C SER A 61 1.89 -3.99 16.38
N GLU A 62 1.10 -3.09 16.95
CA GLU A 62 1.14 -1.67 16.61
C GLU A 62 2.48 -1.03 16.96
N GLN A 63 3.14 -1.51 18.02
CA GLN A 63 4.43 -1.00 18.41
C GLN A 63 5.46 -1.18 17.29
N GLU A 64 5.48 -2.34 16.64
CA GLU A 64 6.36 -2.58 15.51
C GLU A 64 6.10 -1.59 14.38
N LEU A 65 4.83 -1.26 14.14
CA LEU A 65 4.45 -0.29 13.13
C LEU A 65 5.02 1.09 13.43
N PHE A 66 4.92 1.53 14.70
CA PHE A 66 5.46 2.82 15.11
C PHE A 66 6.99 2.85 15.05
N GLU A 67 7.64 1.75 15.36
CA GLU A 67 9.09 1.65 15.28
C GLU A 67 9.62 1.82 13.85
N LEU A 68 8.80 1.53 12.85
CA LEU A 68 9.14 1.77 11.45
C LEU A 68 9.09 3.25 11.07
N GLY A 69 8.53 4.11 11.93
CA GLY A 69 8.29 5.50 11.58
C GLY A 69 7.07 5.70 10.69
N PHE A 70 6.07 4.83 10.81
CA PHE A 70 4.89 4.82 9.95
C PHE A 70 4.21 6.18 9.85
N GLU A 71 4.09 6.90 10.96
CA GLU A 71 3.44 8.22 10.98
C GLU A 71 4.15 9.23 10.07
N ASP A 72 5.48 9.20 10.04
CA ASP A 72 6.23 10.11 9.18
C ASP A 72 5.95 9.85 7.71
N TYR A 73 5.80 8.59 7.33
CA TYR A 73 5.46 8.25 5.94
C TYR A 73 4.07 8.73 5.58
N ILE A 74 3.09 8.55 6.47
CA ILE A 74 1.71 8.98 6.22
C ILE A 74 1.62 10.49 6.11
N LEU A 75 2.35 11.22 6.95
CA LEU A 75 2.33 12.68 6.94
C LEU A 75 3.13 13.27 5.80
N SER A 76 3.93 12.47 5.12
CA SER A 76 4.65 12.93 3.94
C SER A 76 3.69 13.15 2.78
N ASN A 77 4.07 14.02 1.85
CA ASN A 77 3.21 14.33 0.69
C ASN A 77 3.53 13.38 -0.47
N ASN A 78 3.47 12.08 -0.21
CA ASN A 78 3.81 11.04 -1.16
C ASN A 78 2.70 10.00 -1.24
N TYR A 79 2.79 9.09 -2.22
CA TYR A 79 1.88 7.97 -2.29
C TYR A 79 2.31 6.89 -1.32
N VAL A 80 1.33 6.31 -0.62
CA VAL A 80 1.57 5.23 0.32
C VAL A 80 0.63 4.08 -0.03
N PHE A 81 1.20 2.93 -0.36
CA PHE A 81 0.45 1.70 -0.61
C PHE A 81 0.68 0.73 0.56
N ILE A 82 -0.40 0.14 1.06
CA ILE A 82 -0.32 -0.74 2.22
C ILE A 82 -1.01 -2.06 1.91
N GLU A 83 -0.26 -3.15 1.99
CA GLU A 83 -0.81 -4.51 1.95
C GLU A 83 -0.93 -5.03 3.38
N TRP A 84 -2.00 -5.81 3.65
CA TRP A 84 -2.31 -6.33 4.98
C TRP A 84 -2.43 -5.21 6.00
N PRO A 85 -3.39 -4.32 5.80
CA PRO A 85 -3.40 -3.01 6.46
C PRO A 85 -3.99 -2.98 7.87
N ASP A 86 -4.43 -4.09 8.42
CA ASP A 86 -5.25 -4.11 9.64
C ASP A 86 -4.65 -3.32 10.80
N LEU A 87 -3.33 -3.42 11.01
CA LEU A 87 -2.67 -2.68 12.08
C LEU A 87 -2.61 -1.18 11.83
N ALA A 88 -2.64 -0.78 10.55
CA ALA A 88 -2.49 0.61 10.16
C ALA A 88 -3.83 1.38 10.12
N ILE A 89 -4.92 0.68 9.86
CA ILE A 89 -6.23 1.29 9.65
C ILE A 89 -6.61 2.29 10.75
N PRO A 90 -6.44 1.99 12.06
CA PRO A 90 -6.82 2.94 13.11
C PRO A 90 -6.10 4.29 13.05
N TYR A 91 -4.99 4.37 12.34
CA TYR A 91 -4.16 5.58 12.25
C TYR A 91 -4.30 6.33 10.95
N LEU A 92 -5.23 5.90 10.09
CA LEU A 92 -5.50 6.53 8.80
C LEU A 92 -6.75 7.38 8.90
N ASP A 93 -6.67 8.64 8.45
CA ASP A 93 -7.84 9.53 8.43
C ASP A 93 -8.73 9.23 7.23
N SER A 94 -8.15 9.26 6.06
CA SER A 94 -8.86 8.97 4.82
C SER A 94 -7.97 8.13 3.93
N TYR A 95 -8.58 7.16 3.27
CA TYR A 95 -7.81 6.27 2.40
C TYR A 95 -8.70 5.68 1.34
N LEU A 96 -8.07 5.18 0.29
CA LEU A 96 -8.73 4.40 -0.75
C LEU A 96 -8.53 2.93 -0.42
N ARG A 97 -9.63 2.22 -0.21
CA ARG A 97 -9.59 0.77 0.00
C ARG A 97 -9.78 0.07 -1.33
N ILE A 98 -8.84 -0.80 -1.68
CA ILE A 98 -8.95 -1.61 -2.89
C ILE A 98 -9.02 -3.07 -2.46
N ILE A 99 -10.07 -3.74 -2.89
CA ILE A 99 -10.30 -5.16 -2.58
C ILE A 99 -10.19 -5.94 -3.87
N ILE A 100 -9.31 -6.94 -3.88
CA ILE A 100 -9.09 -7.80 -5.03
C ILE A 100 -9.56 -9.21 -4.67
N ASN A 101 -10.53 -9.71 -5.42
CA ASN A 101 -11.08 -11.06 -5.22
C ASN A 101 -10.96 -11.86 -6.51
N THR A 102 -10.82 -13.17 -6.37
CA THR A 102 -10.79 -14.08 -7.51
C THR A 102 -12.00 -15.02 -7.39
N GLU A 103 -12.77 -15.13 -8.48
CA GLU A 103 -13.93 -16.00 -8.55
C GLU A 103 -14.02 -16.55 -9.97
N ASN A 104 -14.11 -17.87 -10.08
CA ASN A 104 -14.23 -18.58 -11.38
C ASN A 104 -13.13 -18.15 -12.37
N ASN A 105 -11.89 -18.05 -11.88
CA ASN A 105 -10.72 -17.63 -12.66
C ASN A 105 -10.75 -16.17 -13.12
N ASN A 106 -11.78 -15.42 -12.70
CA ASN A 106 -11.85 -13.99 -12.96
C ASN A 106 -11.41 -13.20 -11.75
N ARG A 107 -10.74 -12.08 -11.98
CA ARG A 107 -10.29 -11.18 -10.93
C ARG A 107 -11.24 -9.99 -10.88
N TYR A 108 -11.77 -9.72 -9.70
CA TYR A 108 -12.66 -8.59 -9.45
C TYR A 108 -11.98 -7.60 -8.55
N LEU A 109 -12.12 -6.33 -8.89
CA LEU A 109 -11.54 -5.24 -8.11
C LEU A 109 -12.66 -4.31 -7.69
N ARG A 110 -12.70 -3.98 -6.40
CA ARG A 110 -13.62 -3.00 -5.84
C ARG A 110 -12.82 -1.92 -5.12
N ALA A 111 -13.14 -0.66 -5.40
CA ALA A 111 -12.48 0.47 -4.78
C ALA A 111 -13.51 1.30 -4.02
N GLU A 112 -13.16 1.69 -2.79
CA GLU A 112 -14.00 2.51 -1.92
C GLU A 112 -13.18 3.61 -1.29
N ILE A 113 -13.74 4.81 -1.23
CA ILE A 113 -13.12 5.92 -0.51
C ILE A 113 -13.66 5.89 0.92
N ILE A 114 -12.76 5.74 1.89
CA ILE A 114 -13.10 5.73 3.30
C ILE A 114 -12.63 7.05 3.89
N LYS A 115 -13.53 7.77 4.55
CA LYS A 115 -13.23 9.05 5.20
C LYS A 115 -13.54 8.94 6.68
N SER A 116 -12.68 9.53 7.51
CA SER A 116 -13.00 9.64 8.92
C SER A 116 -14.10 10.68 9.09
N SER A 117 -14.99 10.39 9.98
CA SER A 117 -16.09 11.29 10.29
C SER A 117 -15.64 12.51 11.11
#